data_29bc971039783a4ce866b834ffaae0e7
#
_entry.id   29bc971039783a4ce866b834ffaae0e7
#
_cell.length_a   1.000
_cell.length_b   1.000
_cell.length_c   1.000
_cell.angle_alpha   90.00
_cell.angle_beta   90.00
_cell.angle_gamma   90.00
#
_symmetry.space_group_name_H-M   'P 1'
#
loop_
_entity.id
_entity.type
_entity.pdbx_description
1 polymer ?
#
loop_
_entity_poly.entity_id
_entity_poly.type
_entity_poly.pdbx_seq_one_letter_code
_entity_poly.pdbx_strand_id
1 'polypeptide(L)'
;MGSGALSYQWESAPTENGLWSPISGATDQPYDPPAGLFDDTYYRVVVTSALNEQSCSEVTNTILVQVNAVSQPEIAPDQVFCAGDDPSVIELVTPIDAFGDVTYQWQSAISPVGPWNNIPGQTNESFDPPPLNNDLYVRVVVAS
;
A
#
# COMPACT_ATOMS: atom_id res chain seq x y z
N MET A 1 45.51 -21.93 -1.61
CA MET A 1 44.59 -21.43 -0.59
C MET A 1 43.25 -22.07 -0.87
N GLY A 2 42.72 -22.90 0.04
CA GLY A 2 41.36 -23.44 -0.10
C GLY A 2 40.35 -22.36 0.21
N SER A 3 39.39 -22.13 -0.69
CA SER A 3 38.22 -21.31 -0.36
C SER A 3 37.25 -22.14 0.45
N GLY A 4 36.76 -21.62 1.56
CA GLY A 4 35.70 -22.26 2.33
C GLY A 4 34.40 -22.43 1.55
N ALA A 5 33.55 -23.38 1.96
CA ALA A 5 32.21 -23.50 1.42
C ALA A 5 31.38 -22.28 1.86
N LEU A 6 30.71 -21.64 0.92
CA LEU A 6 29.80 -20.51 1.19
C LEU A 6 28.37 -21.02 1.39
N SER A 7 27.72 -20.46 2.37
CA SER A 7 26.28 -20.61 2.58
C SER A 7 25.63 -19.24 2.82
N TYR A 8 24.36 -19.15 2.52
CA TYR A 8 23.58 -17.94 2.57
C TYR A 8 22.35 -18.15 3.44
N GLN A 9 21.94 -17.11 4.17
CA GLN A 9 20.68 -17.09 4.90
C GLN A 9 20.10 -15.70 4.78
N TRP A 10 18.95 -15.58 4.13
CA TRP A 10 18.21 -14.34 4.08
C TRP A 10 17.46 -14.10 5.38
N GLU A 11 17.43 -12.84 5.77
CA GLU A 11 16.75 -12.36 6.96
C GLU A 11 15.87 -11.17 6.61
N SER A 12 14.77 -11.01 7.33
CA SER A 12 13.88 -9.87 7.22
C SER A 12 13.64 -9.19 8.57
N ALA A 13 13.31 -7.90 8.52
CA ALA A 13 12.94 -7.10 9.67
C ALA A 13 11.90 -6.04 9.28
N PRO A 14 11.01 -5.62 10.20
CA PRO A 14 10.05 -4.55 9.94
C PRO A 14 10.69 -3.15 9.93
N THR A 15 11.86 -3.00 10.52
CA THR A 15 12.62 -1.74 10.53
C THR A 15 14.11 -2.03 10.35
N GLU A 16 14.87 -1.07 9.80
CA GLU A 16 16.30 -1.22 9.53
C GLU A 16 17.13 -1.59 10.78
N ASN A 17 16.77 -1.01 11.92
CA ASN A 17 17.42 -1.26 13.22
C ASN A 17 16.61 -2.23 14.09
N GLY A 18 15.66 -2.96 13.54
CA GLY A 18 14.79 -3.89 14.24
C GLY A 18 15.43 -5.24 14.51
N LEU A 19 14.62 -6.14 15.03
CA LEU A 19 15.03 -7.53 15.23
C LEU A 19 14.97 -8.25 13.87
N TRP A 20 16.11 -8.74 13.41
CA TRP A 20 16.23 -9.54 12.21
C TRP A 20 15.87 -10.98 12.47
N SER A 21 15.02 -11.55 11.63
CA SER A 21 14.60 -12.94 11.70
C SER A 21 15.00 -13.70 10.45
N PRO A 22 15.61 -14.89 10.58
CA PRO A 22 15.94 -15.70 9.42
C PRO A 22 14.66 -16.18 8.72
N ILE A 23 14.65 -16.06 7.39
CA ILE A 23 13.55 -16.53 6.55
C ILE A 23 13.76 -18.01 6.30
N SER A 24 12.81 -18.84 6.76
CA SER A 24 12.93 -20.30 6.66
C SER A 24 13.11 -20.76 5.20
N GLY A 25 14.19 -21.50 4.94
CA GLY A 25 14.48 -22.05 3.63
C GLY A 25 15.06 -21.06 2.60
N ALA A 26 15.23 -19.80 2.95
CA ALA A 26 15.80 -18.78 2.05
C ALA A 26 17.34 -18.83 2.09
N THR A 27 17.92 -19.80 1.42
CA THR A 27 19.38 -20.08 1.38
C THR A 27 19.99 -19.96 -0.02
N ASP A 28 19.19 -19.60 -1.01
CA ASP A 28 19.62 -19.49 -2.40
C ASP A 28 19.97 -18.04 -2.78
N GLN A 29 20.66 -17.90 -3.90
CA GLN A 29 20.90 -16.63 -4.56
C GLN A 29 20.35 -16.69 -6.00
N PRO A 30 19.43 -15.78 -6.39
CA PRO A 30 18.82 -14.70 -5.62
C PRO A 30 17.68 -15.17 -4.69
N TYR A 31 17.20 -14.29 -3.80
CA TYR A 31 15.97 -14.46 -3.04
C TYR A 31 14.88 -13.61 -3.67
N ASP A 32 13.69 -14.20 -3.83
CA ASP A 32 12.50 -13.53 -4.31
C ASP A 32 11.52 -13.32 -3.12
N PRO A 33 11.30 -12.08 -2.66
CA PRO A 33 10.33 -11.81 -1.61
C PRO A 33 8.93 -12.27 -2.02
N PRO A 34 8.11 -12.76 -1.06
CA PRO A 34 6.77 -13.23 -1.38
C PRO A 34 5.88 -12.09 -1.91
N ALA A 35 5.01 -12.42 -2.85
CA ALA A 35 3.96 -11.51 -3.28
C ALA A 35 2.96 -11.26 -2.14
N GLY A 36 2.34 -10.06 -2.13
CA GLY A 36 1.30 -9.70 -1.16
C GLY A 36 1.84 -9.24 0.19
N LEU A 37 2.99 -8.60 0.20
CA LEU A 37 3.42 -7.83 1.38
C LEU A 37 2.42 -6.71 1.64
N PHE A 38 2.07 -6.50 2.91
CA PHE A 38 1.16 -5.44 3.35
C PHE A 38 1.89 -4.28 4.04
N ASP A 39 3.14 -4.52 4.47
CA ASP A 39 3.97 -3.55 5.17
C ASP A 39 5.37 -3.50 4.57
N ASP A 40 6.01 -2.36 4.72
CA ASP A 40 7.41 -2.17 4.37
C ASP A 40 8.27 -3.21 5.08
N THR A 41 9.17 -3.83 4.33
CA THR A 41 10.00 -4.90 4.87
C THR A 41 11.45 -4.72 4.44
N TYR A 42 12.36 -4.80 5.40
CA TYR A 42 13.79 -4.77 5.16
C TYR A 42 14.34 -6.18 5.00
N TYR A 43 15.25 -6.36 4.07
CA TYR A 43 15.92 -7.63 3.78
C TYR A 43 17.44 -7.45 3.80
N ARG A 44 18.13 -8.51 4.22
CA ARG A 44 19.58 -8.64 4.13
C ARG A 44 19.96 -10.12 4.00
N VAL A 45 21.20 -10.41 3.62
CA VAL A 45 21.72 -11.77 3.59
C VAL A 45 22.93 -11.90 4.50
N VAL A 46 22.95 -12.96 5.29
CA VAL A 46 24.11 -13.40 6.05
C VAL A 46 24.86 -14.39 5.17
N VAL A 47 26.13 -14.11 4.91
CA VAL A 47 27.03 -14.96 4.15
C VAL A 47 27.99 -15.63 5.12
N THR A 48 28.05 -16.96 5.11
CA THR A 48 28.95 -17.71 5.97
C THR A 48 29.93 -18.52 5.12
N SER A 49 31.21 -18.41 5.45
CA SER A 49 32.28 -19.23 4.87
C SER A 49 32.76 -20.24 5.92
N ALA A 50 32.78 -21.51 5.58
CA ALA A 50 33.23 -22.57 6.45
C ALA A 50 34.45 -23.31 5.84
N LEU A 51 35.52 -23.42 6.63
CA LEU A 51 36.74 -24.14 6.25
C LEU A 51 37.35 -24.80 7.49
N ASN A 52 37.62 -26.10 7.43
CA ASN A 52 38.30 -26.86 8.49
C ASN A 52 37.65 -26.64 9.88
N GLU A 53 36.35 -26.80 9.98
CA GLU A 53 35.54 -26.62 11.20
C GLU A 53 35.52 -25.17 11.76
N GLN A 54 36.10 -24.23 11.07
CA GLN A 54 36.00 -22.80 11.36
C GLN A 54 35.02 -22.13 10.42
N SER A 55 34.15 -21.27 10.97
CA SER A 55 33.18 -20.47 10.20
C SER A 55 33.32 -18.99 10.51
N CYS A 56 33.20 -18.17 9.47
CA CYS A 56 33.13 -16.72 9.57
C CYS A 56 31.91 -16.25 8.81
N SER A 57 31.17 -15.32 9.39
CA SER A 57 29.96 -14.78 8.79
C SER A 57 30.03 -13.27 8.69
N GLU A 58 29.49 -12.73 7.61
CA GLU A 58 29.30 -11.30 7.37
C GLU A 58 27.89 -11.06 6.88
N VAL A 59 27.36 -9.88 7.14
CA VAL A 59 26.06 -9.43 6.65
C VAL A 59 26.24 -8.39 5.57
N THR A 60 25.33 -8.41 4.57
CA THR A 60 25.30 -7.36 3.53
C THR A 60 24.69 -6.05 4.08
N ASN A 61 24.70 -5.01 3.25
CA ASN A 61 23.78 -3.88 3.42
C ASN A 61 22.33 -4.36 3.40
N THR A 62 21.45 -3.51 3.90
CA THR A 62 20.01 -3.75 3.91
C THR A 62 19.36 -3.23 2.64
N ILE A 63 18.26 -3.86 2.23
CA ILE A 63 17.39 -3.39 1.15
C ILE A 63 15.99 -3.22 1.75
N LEU A 64 15.36 -2.08 1.48
CA LEU A 64 13.97 -1.83 1.80
C LEU A 64 13.08 -2.20 0.61
N VAL A 65 12.12 -3.09 0.82
CA VAL A 65 11.00 -3.32 -0.08
C VAL A 65 9.81 -2.55 0.47
N GLN A 66 9.46 -1.44 -0.19
CA GLN A 66 8.33 -0.60 0.21
C GLN A 66 7.03 -1.10 -0.39
N VAL A 67 5.99 -1.07 0.43
CA VAL A 67 4.62 -1.38 -0.01
C VAL A 67 3.89 -0.06 -0.25
N ASN A 68 3.50 0.18 -1.50
CA ASN A 68 2.64 1.31 -1.80
C ASN A 68 1.20 0.94 -1.41
N ALA A 69 0.70 1.57 -0.35
CA ALA A 69 -0.66 1.40 0.14
C ALA A 69 -1.37 2.75 0.18
N VAL A 70 -2.65 2.75 -0.14
CA VAL A 70 -3.53 3.90 0.01
C VAL A 70 -4.42 3.64 1.23
N SER A 71 -4.46 4.58 2.18
CA SER A 71 -5.40 4.49 3.30
C SER A 71 -6.84 4.50 2.80
N GLN A 72 -7.75 3.82 3.51
CA GLN A 72 -9.16 3.82 3.12
C GLN A 72 -9.73 5.23 3.24
N PRO A 73 -10.24 5.82 2.14
CA PRO A 73 -10.84 7.14 2.19
C PRO A 73 -12.19 7.12 2.90
N GLU A 74 -12.45 8.16 3.67
CA GLU A 74 -13.78 8.45 4.23
C GLU A 74 -14.26 9.77 3.68
N ILE A 75 -15.52 9.83 3.24
CA ILE A 75 -16.18 11.03 2.77
C ILE A 75 -17.16 11.54 3.82
N ALA A 76 -17.57 12.81 3.69
CA ALA A 76 -18.58 13.45 4.54
C ALA A 76 -19.86 12.59 4.64
N PRO A 77 -20.62 12.69 5.77
CA PRO A 77 -21.81 11.91 5.97
C PRO A 77 -22.94 12.28 5.00
N ASP A 78 -23.96 11.44 4.97
CA ASP A 78 -25.17 11.65 4.15
C ASP A 78 -25.78 13.02 4.35
N GLN A 79 -26.27 13.62 3.28
CA GLN A 79 -26.97 14.89 3.27
C GLN A 79 -28.45 14.68 2.96
N VAL A 80 -29.31 15.45 3.61
CA VAL A 80 -30.75 15.44 3.38
C VAL A 80 -31.21 16.86 3.00
N PHE A 81 -31.90 16.98 1.85
CA PHE A 81 -32.38 18.27 1.31
C PHE A 81 -33.69 18.06 0.54
N CYS A 82 -34.37 19.15 0.19
CA CYS A 82 -35.56 19.07 -0.65
C CYS A 82 -35.22 18.88 -2.11
N ALA A 83 -36.12 18.25 -2.86
CA ALA A 83 -35.93 18.05 -4.31
C ALA A 83 -35.72 19.40 -5.03
N GLY A 84 -34.68 19.49 -5.79
CA GLY A 84 -34.25 20.69 -6.52
C GLY A 84 -33.28 21.59 -5.77
N ASP A 85 -33.03 21.32 -4.49
CA ASP A 85 -32.02 22.05 -3.72
C ASP A 85 -30.59 21.59 -4.12
N ASP A 86 -29.64 22.44 -3.80
CA ASP A 86 -28.21 22.24 -4.07
C ASP A 86 -27.52 21.59 -2.87
N PRO A 87 -26.99 20.37 -2.99
CA PRO A 87 -26.26 19.74 -1.90
C PRO A 87 -24.96 20.52 -1.60
N SER A 88 -24.48 20.37 -0.37
CA SER A 88 -23.17 20.92 -0.03
C SER A 88 -22.06 20.08 -0.67
N VAL A 89 -20.90 20.70 -0.86
CA VAL A 89 -19.68 20.03 -1.34
C VAL A 89 -19.37 18.81 -0.47
N ILE A 90 -19.03 17.71 -1.11
CA ILE A 90 -18.62 16.46 -0.46
C ILE A 90 -17.09 16.44 -0.43
N GLU A 91 -16.53 16.32 0.76
CA GLU A 91 -15.09 16.34 1.00
C GLU A 91 -14.64 15.03 1.66
N LEU A 92 -13.35 14.73 1.54
CA LEU A 92 -12.72 13.69 2.34
C LEU A 92 -12.65 14.15 3.81
N VAL A 93 -13.07 13.28 4.71
CA VAL A 93 -13.04 13.55 6.18
C VAL A 93 -11.64 13.29 6.75
N THR A 94 -10.93 12.33 6.17
CA THR A 94 -9.57 11.97 6.58
C THR A 94 -8.58 12.23 5.45
N PRO A 95 -7.39 12.77 5.74
CA PRO A 95 -6.32 12.85 4.76
C PRO A 95 -5.97 11.47 4.21
N ILE A 96 -5.62 11.41 2.92
CA ILE A 96 -5.12 10.17 2.32
C ILE A 96 -3.65 10.00 2.68
N ASP A 97 -3.33 8.88 3.29
CA ASP A 97 -1.96 8.45 3.53
C ASP A 97 -1.56 7.47 2.41
N ALA A 98 -0.63 7.91 1.56
CA ALA A 98 -0.15 7.15 0.41
C ALA A 98 1.25 7.61 0.01
N PHE A 99 2.00 6.72 -0.63
CA PHE A 99 3.26 7.06 -1.28
C PHE A 99 3.00 7.45 -2.74
N GLY A 100 3.56 8.60 -3.16
CA GLY A 100 3.45 9.08 -4.55
C GLY A 100 2.29 10.03 -4.78
N ASP A 101 1.99 10.25 -6.06
CA ASP A 101 0.91 11.14 -6.49
C ASP A 101 -0.43 10.44 -6.34
N VAL A 102 -1.34 11.08 -5.61
CA VAL A 102 -2.69 10.56 -5.37
C VAL A 102 -3.63 11.07 -6.48
N THR A 103 -4.43 10.17 -7.03
CA THR A 103 -5.46 10.50 -8.02
C THR A 103 -6.83 10.12 -7.50
N TYR A 104 -7.85 10.87 -7.91
CA TYR A 104 -9.24 10.72 -7.49
C TYR A 104 -10.13 10.48 -8.69
N GLN A 105 -11.19 9.69 -8.53
CA GLN A 105 -12.29 9.58 -9.49
C GLN A 105 -13.60 9.40 -8.75
N TRP A 106 -14.47 10.40 -8.82
CA TRP A 106 -15.81 10.31 -8.25
C TRP A 106 -16.72 9.45 -9.12
N GLN A 107 -17.54 8.67 -8.45
CA GLN A 107 -18.51 7.78 -9.08
C GLN A 107 -19.88 7.98 -8.45
N SER A 108 -20.93 7.76 -9.24
CA SER A 108 -22.31 7.82 -8.78
C SER A 108 -23.09 6.56 -9.12
N ALA A 109 -24.14 6.31 -8.34
CA ALA A 109 -25.11 5.24 -8.56
C ALA A 109 -26.47 5.65 -8.04
N ILE A 110 -27.52 4.99 -8.53
CA ILE A 110 -28.90 5.16 -8.05
C ILE A 110 -29.26 4.19 -6.90
N SER A 111 -28.30 3.35 -6.51
CA SER A 111 -28.43 2.34 -5.46
C SER A 111 -27.09 2.18 -4.74
N PRO A 112 -27.09 1.91 -3.41
CA PRO A 112 -25.87 1.75 -2.63
C PRO A 112 -25.00 0.55 -3.06
N VAL A 113 -25.59 -0.39 -3.79
CA VAL A 113 -24.88 -1.56 -4.32
C VAL A 113 -24.43 -1.39 -5.78
N GLY A 114 -24.67 -0.21 -6.39
CA GLY A 114 -24.34 0.08 -7.77
C GLY A 114 -25.42 -0.34 -8.80
N PRO A 115 -25.12 -0.38 -10.09
CA PRO A 115 -23.78 -0.20 -10.66
C PRO A 115 -23.24 1.22 -10.50
N TRP A 116 -21.91 1.33 -10.29
CA TRP A 116 -21.20 2.58 -10.14
C TRP A 116 -20.66 3.08 -11.48
N ASN A 117 -20.91 4.35 -11.80
CA ASN A 117 -20.43 4.98 -13.02
C ASN A 117 -19.53 6.17 -12.68
N ASN A 118 -18.44 6.33 -13.42
CA ASN A 118 -17.59 7.50 -13.29
C ASN A 118 -18.37 8.78 -13.60
N ILE A 119 -18.22 9.81 -12.76
CA ILE A 119 -18.72 11.15 -13.05
C ILE A 119 -17.64 11.83 -13.89
N PRO A 120 -17.91 12.17 -15.15
CA PRO A 120 -16.89 12.71 -16.07
C PRO A 120 -16.26 14.00 -15.53
N GLY A 121 -14.92 14.07 -15.53
CA GLY A 121 -14.18 15.26 -15.11
C GLY A 121 -14.10 15.50 -13.60
N GLN A 122 -14.73 14.66 -12.77
CA GLN A 122 -14.68 14.79 -11.32
C GLN A 122 -13.51 13.99 -10.75
N THR A 123 -12.34 14.63 -10.78
CA THR A 123 -11.03 14.05 -10.40
C THR A 123 -10.33 14.86 -9.29
N ASN A 124 -11.04 15.76 -8.63
CA ASN A 124 -10.53 16.53 -7.50
C ASN A 124 -10.77 15.78 -6.18
N GLU A 125 -10.12 16.22 -5.13
CA GLU A 125 -10.28 15.71 -3.76
C GLU A 125 -11.70 15.90 -3.21
N SER A 126 -12.40 16.92 -3.68
CA SER A 126 -13.79 17.22 -3.35
C SER A 126 -14.71 17.12 -4.56
N PHE A 127 -15.98 16.87 -4.33
CA PHE A 127 -17.02 16.84 -5.34
C PHE A 127 -18.18 17.76 -4.94
N ASP A 128 -18.58 18.63 -5.87
CA ASP A 128 -19.73 19.51 -5.73
C ASP A 128 -20.87 18.96 -6.59
N PRO A 129 -21.87 18.29 -5.99
CA PRO A 129 -23.00 17.76 -6.75
C PRO A 129 -23.88 18.89 -7.27
N PRO A 130 -24.43 18.77 -8.47
CA PRO A 130 -25.46 19.71 -8.95
C PRO A 130 -26.77 19.53 -8.15
N PRO A 131 -27.72 20.47 -8.24
CA PRO A 131 -29.05 20.31 -7.66
C PRO A 131 -29.70 18.98 -8.05
N LEU A 132 -30.23 18.26 -7.07
CA LEU A 132 -30.75 16.91 -7.23
C LEU A 132 -32.27 16.85 -7.00
N ASN A 133 -32.97 16.04 -7.80
CA ASN A 133 -34.40 15.77 -7.64
C ASN A 133 -34.69 14.37 -7.09
N ASN A 134 -33.67 13.52 -7.03
CA ASN A 134 -33.75 12.14 -6.56
C ASN A 134 -32.50 11.79 -5.77
N ASP A 135 -32.59 10.73 -4.99
CA ASP A 135 -31.44 10.20 -4.26
C ASP A 135 -30.29 9.84 -5.21
N LEU A 136 -29.08 10.20 -4.81
CA LEU A 136 -27.86 9.88 -5.50
C LEU A 136 -26.84 9.34 -4.51
N TYR A 137 -26.31 8.19 -4.80
CA TYR A 137 -25.19 7.62 -4.05
C TYR A 137 -23.89 8.00 -4.75
N VAL A 138 -22.93 8.46 -3.98
CA VAL A 138 -21.61 8.84 -4.49
C VAL A 138 -20.52 8.16 -3.70
N ARG A 139 -19.39 7.93 -4.36
CA ARG A 139 -18.15 7.46 -3.74
C ARG A 139 -16.95 8.02 -4.50
N VAL A 140 -15.80 8.02 -3.87
CA VAL A 140 -14.53 8.33 -4.53
C VAL A 140 -13.65 7.08 -4.60
N VAL A 141 -13.03 6.88 -5.75
CA VAL A 141 -11.95 5.90 -5.93
C VAL A 141 -10.66 6.67 -5.86
N VAL A 142 -9.77 6.25 -4.98
CA VAL A 142 -8.45 6.85 -4.77
C VAL A 142 -7.40 5.85 -5.20
N ALA A 143 -6.42 6.31 -5.96
CA ALA A 143 -5.26 5.52 -6.39
C ALA A 143 -3.97 6.33 -6.22
N SER A 144 -2.89 5.63 -5.94
CA SER A 144 -1.53 6.14 -5.81
C SER A 144 -0.59 5.31 -6.67
#